data_c13a73748701b5343ae7068ecdaca813
#
_entry.id   c13a73748701b5343ae7068ecdaca813
#
_cell.length_a   1.000
_cell.length_b   1.000
_cell.length_c   1.000
_cell.angle_alpha   90.00
_cell.angle_beta   90.00
_cell.angle_gamma   90.00
#
_symmetry.space_group_name_H-M   'P 1'
#
loop_
_entity.id
_entity.type
_entity.pdbx_description
1 polymer ?
#
loop_
_entity_poly.entity_id
_entity_poly.type
_entity_poly.pdbx_seq_one_letter_code
_entity_poly.pdbx_strand_id
1 'polypeptide(L)'
;MNLFFQNSLTFPCIIFSALLIIILFYWLCAAFGLLDIDLFNIDSEFDINADATGFAGWLTKLGLAGIPITIILTFFTLFGWFISYFSVHWFIRYIDTALLHYFVGFILFIVIAFISLQLTALCLKPIRKKLIMKNKPKSVHQLAGKLATVRSDKVTEIKGEAILEDGGAGLILQIRAPATENIKRGDSVIIISYDAATHSYQVVTEDEFRR
;
A
#
# COMPACT_ATOMS: atom_id res chain seq x y z
N MET A 1 -33.71 0.22 -26.17
CA MET A 1 -32.65 0.25 -25.13
C MET A 1 -31.79 1.48 -25.32
N ASN A 2 -31.45 2.17 -24.26
CA ASN A 2 -30.59 3.36 -24.38
C ASN A 2 -29.21 2.96 -24.91
N LEU A 3 -28.63 3.76 -25.79
CA LEU A 3 -27.31 3.55 -26.40
C LEU A 3 -26.23 3.22 -25.38
N PHE A 4 -26.34 3.79 -24.19
CA PHE A 4 -25.46 3.51 -23.05
C PHE A 4 -25.45 2.03 -22.67
N PHE A 5 -26.61 1.43 -22.45
CA PHE A 5 -26.70 0.01 -22.07
C PHE A 5 -26.24 -0.91 -23.20
N GLN A 6 -26.56 -0.59 -24.45
CA GLN A 6 -26.07 -1.37 -25.58
C GLN A 6 -24.54 -1.42 -25.63
N ASN A 7 -23.89 -0.26 -25.54
CA ASN A 7 -22.41 -0.19 -25.58
C ASN A 7 -21.77 -0.87 -24.37
N SER A 8 -22.35 -0.69 -23.17
CA SER A 8 -21.81 -1.29 -21.95
C SER A 8 -21.94 -2.81 -21.89
N LEU A 9 -22.95 -3.37 -22.56
CA LEU A 9 -23.20 -4.81 -22.63
C LEU A 9 -22.59 -5.48 -23.86
N THR A 10 -21.97 -4.71 -24.75
CA THR A 10 -21.30 -5.24 -25.95
C THR A 10 -19.85 -5.60 -25.64
N PHE A 11 -19.37 -6.73 -26.19
CA PHE A 11 -17.97 -7.13 -26.08
C PHE A 11 -17.07 -6.15 -26.84
N PRO A 12 -15.92 -5.69 -26.28
CA PRO A 12 -15.29 -6.12 -25.02
C PRO A 12 -15.72 -5.34 -23.77
N CYS A 13 -16.56 -4.31 -23.86
CA CYS A 13 -16.94 -3.43 -22.75
C CYS A 13 -17.65 -4.19 -21.63
N ILE A 14 -18.40 -5.25 -21.93
CA ILE A 14 -19.14 -6.05 -20.96
C ILE A 14 -18.24 -6.63 -19.85
N ILE A 15 -16.99 -7.01 -20.19
CA ILE A 15 -16.03 -7.56 -19.21
C ILE A 15 -15.68 -6.50 -18.17
N PHE A 16 -15.32 -5.30 -18.63
CA PHE A 16 -15.00 -4.19 -17.73
C PHE A 16 -16.24 -3.69 -16.96
N SER A 17 -17.43 -3.74 -17.57
CA SER A 17 -18.68 -3.41 -16.88
C SER A 17 -18.98 -4.39 -15.73
N ALA A 18 -18.79 -5.67 -15.95
CA ALA A 18 -18.94 -6.69 -14.89
C ALA A 18 -17.92 -6.49 -13.77
N LEU A 19 -16.65 -6.27 -14.10
CA LEU A 19 -15.60 -5.97 -13.12
C LEU A 19 -15.90 -4.68 -12.34
N LEU A 20 -16.40 -3.65 -13.00
CA LEU A 20 -16.76 -2.39 -12.36
C LEU A 20 -17.89 -2.60 -11.32
N ILE A 21 -18.89 -3.40 -11.65
CA ILE A 21 -19.97 -3.73 -10.72
C ILE A 21 -19.41 -4.46 -9.51
N ILE A 22 -18.53 -5.44 -9.70
CA ILE A 22 -17.90 -6.19 -8.59
C ILE A 22 -17.12 -5.24 -7.69
N ILE A 23 -16.33 -4.33 -8.26
CA ILE A 23 -15.54 -3.36 -7.50
C ILE A 23 -16.44 -2.37 -6.75
N LEU A 24 -17.54 -1.93 -7.36
CA LEU A 24 -18.52 -1.07 -6.67
C LEU A 24 -19.15 -1.78 -5.48
N PHE A 25 -19.51 -3.05 -5.62
CA PHE A 25 -20.00 -3.87 -4.49
C PHE A 25 -18.95 -4.03 -3.41
N TYR A 26 -17.69 -4.27 -3.78
CA TYR A 26 -16.60 -4.33 -2.81
C TYR A 26 -16.49 -3.03 -2.01
N TRP A 27 -16.44 -1.87 -2.67
CA TRP A 27 -16.36 -0.58 -1.99
C TRP A 27 -17.60 -0.28 -1.15
N LEU A 28 -18.78 -0.73 -1.59
CA LEU A 28 -19.99 -0.64 -0.78
C LEU A 28 -19.85 -1.44 0.52
N CYS A 29 -19.41 -2.69 0.44
CA CYS A 29 -19.18 -3.55 1.61
C CYS A 29 -18.10 -2.96 2.54
N ALA A 30 -17.02 -2.43 1.98
CA ALA A 30 -15.96 -1.77 2.75
C ALA A 30 -16.48 -0.50 3.45
N ALA A 31 -17.33 0.28 2.80
CA ALA A 31 -17.94 1.47 3.41
C ALA A 31 -18.85 1.16 4.59
N PHE A 32 -19.51 -0.01 4.57
CA PHE A 32 -20.30 -0.51 5.71
C PHE A 32 -19.45 -1.23 6.78
N GLY A 33 -18.13 -1.28 6.61
CA GLY A 33 -17.23 -1.97 7.55
C GLY A 33 -17.35 -3.50 7.54
N LEU A 34 -17.96 -4.07 6.49
CA LEU A 34 -18.12 -5.53 6.33
C LEU A 34 -16.83 -6.18 5.83
N LEU A 35 -15.96 -5.41 5.19
CA LEU A 35 -14.70 -5.86 4.62
C LEU A 35 -13.60 -4.87 4.99
N ASP A 36 -12.44 -5.39 5.41
CA ASP A 36 -11.25 -4.57 5.58
C ASP A 36 -10.72 -4.11 4.22
N ILE A 37 -10.28 -2.85 4.15
CA ILE A 37 -9.69 -2.27 2.93
C ILE A 37 -8.46 -3.08 2.49
N ASP A 38 -7.84 -3.79 3.42
CA ASP A 38 -6.63 -4.57 3.26
C ASP A 38 -6.85 -6.07 3.02
N LEU A 39 -8.09 -6.48 2.75
CA LEU A 39 -8.45 -7.90 2.56
C LEU A 39 -7.64 -8.59 1.43
N PHE A 40 -7.12 -7.82 0.49
CA PHE A 40 -6.26 -8.27 -0.60
C PHE A 40 -4.86 -7.64 -0.53
N ASN A 41 -4.37 -7.29 0.69
CA ASN A 41 -2.98 -6.88 0.86
C ASN A 41 -2.06 -8.08 0.60
N ILE A 42 -1.66 -8.19 -0.63
CA ILE A 42 -0.57 -9.09 -1.06
C ILE A 42 0.78 -8.56 -0.54
N ASP A 43 0.79 -7.36 0.07
CA ASP A 43 2.01 -6.66 0.50
C ASP A 43 2.75 -7.30 1.67
N SER A 44 2.12 -8.21 2.44
CA SER A 44 2.78 -8.85 3.59
C SER A 44 3.69 -10.04 3.22
N GLU A 45 3.61 -10.55 1.98
CA GLU A 45 4.42 -11.70 1.55
C GLU A 45 5.33 -11.41 0.35
N PHE A 46 5.17 -10.27 -0.32
CA PHE A 46 6.06 -9.87 -1.40
C PHE A 46 7.23 -9.05 -0.87
N ASP A 47 8.21 -9.74 -0.30
CA ASP A 47 9.54 -9.19 -0.04
C ASP A 47 10.07 -8.52 -1.32
N ILE A 48 10.32 -7.21 -1.23
CA ILE A 48 10.80 -6.36 -2.35
C ILE A 48 12.16 -6.85 -2.89
N ASN A 49 12.80 -7.80 -2.22
CA ASN A 49 14.12 -8.34 -2.51
C ASN A 49 14.11 -9.74 -3.18
N ALA A 50 12.97 -10.37 -3.34
CA ALA A 50 12.93 -11.63 -4.09
C ALA A 50 12.93 -11.33 -5.59
N ASP A 51 13.63 -12.14 -6.35
CA ASP A 51 13.50 -12.25 -7.80
C ASP A 51 12.04 -12.56 -8.14
N ALA A 52 11.21 -11.52 -8.14
CA ALA A 52 9.78 -11.63 -8.35
C ALA A 52 9.54 -12.03 -9.79
N THR A 53 9.58 -13.35 -10.02
CA THR A 53 9.15 -13.97 -11.27
C THR A 53 7.63 -13.98 -11.32
N GLY A 54 7.05 -13.57 -12.43
CA GLY A 54 5.61 -13.58 -12.63
C GLY A 54 4.91 -12.22 -12.48
N PHE A 55 3.65 -12.25 -12.10
CA PHE A 55 2.77 -11.08 -12.04
C PHE A 55 3.26 -9.98 -11.07
N ALA A 56 3.78 -10.39 -9.93
CA ALA A 56 4.34 -9.45 -8.93
C ALA A 56 5.57 -8.69 -9.44
N GLY A 57 6.48 -9.38 -10.12
CA GLY A 57 7.64 -8.75 -10.75
C GLY A 57 7.26 -7.74 -11.83
N TRP A 58 6.19 -8.03 -12.54
CA TRP A 58 5.64 -7.12 -13.53
C TRP A 58 5.02 -5.86 -12.91
N LEU A 59 4.23 -6.00 -11.84
CA LEU A 59 3.71 -4.87 -11.05
C LEU A 59 4.84 -4.00 -10.47
N THR A 60 5.92 -4.62 -10.02
CA THR A 60 7.10 -3.91 -9.51
C THR A 60 7.77 -3.08 -10.61
N LYS A 61 7.93 -3.63 -11.82
CA LYS A 61 8.47 -2.91 -12.98
C LYS A 61 7.58 -1.73 -13.40
N LEU A 62 6.27 -1.84 -13.25
CA LEU A 62 5.32 -0.75 -13.50
C LEU A 62 5.34 0.31 -12.39
N GLY A 63 6.05 0.05 -11.29
CA GLY A 63 6.10 0.98 -10.16
C GLY A 63 4.85 0.97 -9.30
N LEU A 64 4.09 -0.12 -9.30
CA LEU A 64 2.86 -0.30 -8.54
C LEU A 64 3.07 -1.05 -7.21
N ALA A 65 4.28 -1.55 -6.94
CA ALA A 65 4.62 -2.21 -5.67
C ALA A 65 4.36 -1.30 -4.47
N GLY A 66 3.78 -1.84 -3.41
CA GLY A 66 3.42 -1.12 -2.18
C GLY A 66 2.12 -0.31 -2.29
N ILE A 67 1.31 -0.56 -3.30
CA ILE A 67 -0.06 -0.04 -3.42
C ILE A 67 -1.03 -1.21 -3.28
N PRO A 68 -2.07 -1.10 -2.43
CA PRO A 68 -3.10 -2.13 -2.31
C PRO A 68 -3.68 -2.53 -3.66
N ILE A 69 -3.78 -3.83 -3.93
CA ILE A 69 -4.24 -4.35 -5.22
C ILE A 69 -5.66 -3.91 -5.54
N THR A 70 -6.49 -3.69 -4.52
CA THR A 70 -7.86 -3.19 -4.66
C THR A 70 -7.89 -1.81 -5.33
N ILE A 71 -6.95 -0.93 -4.97
CA ILE A 71 -6.82 0.41 -5.58
C ILE A 71 -6.35 0.26 -7.03
N ILE A 72 -5.36 -0.59 -7.29
CA ILE A 72 -4.86 -0.86 -8.65
C ILE A 72 -6.01 -1.38 -9.53
N LEU A 73 -6.76 -2.35 -9.02
CA LEU A 73 -7.87 -2.95 -9.76
C LEU A 73 -9.00 -1.95 -10.02
N THR A 74 -9.27 -1.06 -9.08
CA THR A 74 -10.27 0.01 -9.24
C THR A 74 -9.91 0.94 -10.39
N PHE A 75 -8.69 1.46 -10.42
CA PHE A 75 -8.25 2.36 -11.51
C PHE A 75 -8.15 1.63 -12.85
N PHE A 76 -7.62 0.40 -12.84
CA PHE A 76 -7.53 -0.43 -14.04
C PHE A 76 -8.90 -0.67 -14.68
N THR A 77 -9.87 -1.05 -13.88
CA THR A 77 -11.23 -1.31 -14.35
C THR A 77 -11.93 -0.04 -14.82
N LEU A 78 -11.73 1.07 -14.10
CA LEU A 78 -12.31 2.36 -14.47
C LEU A 78 -11.77 2.82 -15.84
N PHE A 79 -10.45 2.84 -16.04
CA PHE A 79 -9.85 3.22 -17.33
C PHE A 79 -10.21 2.23 -18.43
N GLY A 80 -10.20 0.93 -18.12
CA GLY A 80 -10.60 -0.11 -19.06
C GLY A 80 -12.03 0.06 -19.53
N TRP A 81 -12.94 0.35 -18.62
CA TRP A 81 -14.34 0.61 -18.95
C TRP A 81 -14.51 1.84 -19.83
N PHE A 82 -13.87 2.97 -19.45
CA PHE A 82 -13.95 4.20 -20.26
C PHE A 82 -13.44 3.97 -21.67
N ILE A 83 -12.23 3.45 -21.84
CA ILE A 83 -11.62 3.25 -23.16
C ILE A 83 -12.44 2.25 -23.98
N SER A 84 -12.89 1.16 -23.34
CA SER A 84 -13.69 0.13 -23.99
C SER A 84 -15.05 0.66 -24.45
N TYR A 85 -15.73 1.45 -23.63
CA TYR A 85 -17.01 2.07 -23.96
C TYR A 85 -16.90 2.95 -25.23
N PHE A 86 -15.90 3.81 -25.29
CA PHE A 86 -15.67 4.67 -26.47
C PHE A 86 -15.22 3.86 -27.70
N SER A 87 -14.43 2.81 -27.50
CA SER A 87 -14.01 1.91 -28.58
C SER A 87 -15.21 1.18 -29.19
N VAL A 88 -16.13 0.69 -28.36
CA VAL A 88 -17.38 0.07 -28.82
C VAL A 88 -18.24 1.11 -29.56
N HIS A 89 -18.37 2.31 -29.01
CA HIS A 89 -19.20 3.36 -29.56
C HIS A 89 -18.74 3.82 -30.94
N TRP A 90 -17.42 3.96 -31.13
CA TRP A 90 -16.88 4.55 -32.40
C TRP A 90 -16.46 3.52 -33.41
N PHE A 91 -16.08 2.31 -33.02
CA PHE A 91 -15.49 1.32 -33.91
C PHE A 91 -16.34 0.05 -34.04
N ILE A 92 -16.60 -0.63 -32.93
CA ILE A 92 -17.17 -1.98 -32.94
C ILE A 92 -18.61 -1.98 -33.40
N ARG A 93 -19.37 -0.94 -33.08
CA ARG A 93 -20.78 -0.81 -33.42
C ARG A 93 -21.07 -0.88 -34.96
N TYR A 94 -20.09 -0.54 -35.77
CA TYR A 94 -20.22 -0.53 -37.22
C TYR A 94 -19.85 -1.86 -37.87
N ILE A 95 -19.48 -2.86 -37.11
CA ILE A 95 -19.11 -4.19 -37.59
C ILE A 95 -20.32 -5.10 -37.51
N ASP A 96 -20.94 -5.37 -38.68
CA ASP A 96 -22.16 -6.20 -38.78
C ASP A 96 -21.87 -7.71 -38.72
N THR A 97 -20.65 -8.13 -39.07
CA THR A 97 -20.27 -9.54 -39.10
C THR A 97 -19.88 -10.04 -37.71
N ALA A 98 -20.63 -10.99 -37.16
CA ALA A 98 -20.41 -11.51 -35.82
C ALA A 98 -18.97 -12.02 -35.57
N LEU A 99 -18.43 -12.80 -36.50
CA LEU A 99 -17.08 -13.36 -36.38
C LEU A 99 -16.02 -12.24 -36.32
N LEU A 100 -16.13 -11.24 -37.19
CA LEU A 100 -15.24 -10.10 -37.25
C LEU A 100 -15.36 -9.24 -35.97
N HIS A 101 -16.59 -9.05 -35.48
CA HIS A 101 -16.88 -8.32 -34.24
C HIS A 101 -16.13 -8.93 -33.02
N TYR A 102 -16.23 -10.24 -32.83
CA TYR A 102 -15.53 -10.90 -31.70
C TYR A 102 -14.01 -10.92 -31.89
N PHE A 103 -13.52 -11.14 -33.11
CA PHE A 103 -12.08 -11.13 -33.40
C PHE A 103 -11.46 -9.74 -33.15
N VAL A 104 -12.03 -8.70 -33.72
CA VAL A 104 -11.59 -7.32 -33.49
C VAL A 104 -11.76 -6.91 -32.02
N GLY A 105 -12.89 -7.29 -31.42
CA GLY A 105 -13.15 -7.06 -30.00
C GLY A 105 -12.11 -7.70 -29.08
N PHE A 106 -11.62 -8.91 -29.40
CA PHE A 106 -10.59 -9.58 -28.63
C PHE A 106 -9.23 -8.87 -28.73
N ILE A 107 -8.84 -8.46 -29.93
CA ILE A 107 -7.60 -7.66 -30.13
C ILE A 107 -7.71 -6.34 -29.35
N LEU A 108 -8.84 -5.65 -29.47
CA LEU A 108 -9.09 -4.41 -28.74
C LEU A 108 -9.07 -4.62 -27.23
N PHE A 109 -9.62 -5.71 -26.73
CA PHE A 109 -9.58 -6.04 -25.30
C PHE A 109 -8.14 -6.10 -24.76
N ILE A 110 -7.24 -6.78 -25.47
CA ILE A 110 -5.83 -6.89 -25.08
C ILE A 110 -5.16 -5.51 -25.08
N VAL A 111 -5.38 -4.73 -26.13
CA VAL A 111 -4.82 -3.37 -26.28
C VAL A 111 -5.36 -2.45 -25.16
N ILE A 112 -6.66 -2.48 -24.91
CA ILE A 112 -7.32 -1.68 -23.88
C ILE A 112 -6.80 -2.07 -22.50
N ALA A 113 -6.68 -3.36 -22.20
CA ALA A 113 -6.14 -3.83 -20.94
C ALA A 113 -4.71 -3.33 -20.72
N PHE A 114 -3.87 -3.39 -21.74
CA PHE A 114 -2.50 -2.87 -21.67
C PHE A 114 -2.47 -1.34 -21.44
N ILE A 115 -3.24 -0.58 -22.20
CA ILE A 115 -3.31 0.90 -22.07
C ILE A 115 -3.86 1.27 -20.68
N SER A 116 -4.91 0.61 -20.20
CA SER A 116 -5.53 0.85 -18.91
C SER A 116 -4.55 0.63 -17.77
N LEU A 117 -3.72 -0.40 -17.88
CA LEU A 117 -2.70 -0.67 -16.88
C LEU A 117 -1.60 0.39 -16.86
N GLN A 118 -1.16 0.87 -18.03
CA GLN A 118 -0.18 1.95 -18.11
C GLN A 118 -0.73 3.26 -17.54
N LEU A 119 -2.00 3.58 -17.83
CA LEU A 119 -2.67 4.75 -17.24
C LEU A 119 -2.80 4.62 -15.73
N THR A 120 -3.16 3.44 -15.24
CA THR A 120 -3.22 3.14 -13.81
C THR A 120 -1.86 3.40 -13.15
N ALA A 121 -0.78 2.86 -13.73
CA ALA A 121 0.57 3.07 -13.23
C ALA A 121 0.97 4.56 -13.21
N LEU A 122 0.61 5.29 -14.27
CA LEU A 122 0.90 6.73 -14.37
C LEU A 122 0.16 7.53 -13.29
N CYS A 123 -1.14 7.25 -13.08
CA CYS A 123 -1.96 7.91 -12.06
C CYS A 123 -1.53 7.57 -10.63
N LEU A 124 -1.10 6.34 -10.37
CA LEU A 124 -0.75 5.89 -9.03
C LEU A 124 0.70 6.22 -8.62
N LYS A 125 1.60 6.46 -9.57
CA LYS A 125 2.99 6.88 -9.28
C LYS A 125 3.12 8.04 -8.29
N PRO A 126 2.41 9.18 -8.42
CA PRO A 126 2.52 10.28 -7.46
C PRO A 126 1.95 9.93 -6.09
N ILE A 127 0.88 9.10 -6.05
CA ILE A 127 0.23 8.65 -4.82
C ILE A 127 1.17 7.70 -4.05
N ARG A 128 1.84 6.79 -4.75
CA ARG A 128 2.83 5.88 -4.18
C ARG A 128 3.92 6.61 -3.41
N LYS A 129 4.49 7.68 -3.97
CA LYS A 129 5.52 8.45 -3.28
C LYS A 129 5.05 8.96 -1.92
N LYS A 130 3.82 9.45 -1.82
CA LYS A 130 3.24 9.94 -0.56
C LYS A 130 2.94 8.80 0.41
N LEU A 131 2.42 7.66 -0.07
CA LEU A 131 2.10 6.49 0.76
C LEU A 131 3.36 5.84 1.35
N ILE A 132 4.39 5.60 0.53
CA ILE A 132 5.64 4.99 0.98
C ILE A 132 6.40 5.90 1.94
N MET A 133 6.38 7.22 1.74
CA MET A 133 6.98 8.15 2.69
C MET A 133 6.31 8.09 4.06
N LYS A 134 5.00 7.87 4.11
CA LYS A 134 4.23 7.80 5.35
C LYS A 134 4.38 6.45 6.06
N ASN A 135 4.56 5.37 5.30
CA ASN A 135 4.60 3.99 5.80
C ASN A 135 6.01 3.37 5.84
N LYS A 136 7.07 4.14 5.58
CA LYS A 136 8.42 3.61 5.81
C LYS A 136 8.54 3.27 7.30
N PRO A 137 8.73 1.98 7.67
CA PRO A 137 9.12 1.67 9.03
C PRO A 137 10.35 2.52 9.33
N LYS A 138 10.28 3.33 10.38
CA LYS A 138 11.43 4.14 10.79
C LYS A 138 12.58 3.17 11.02
N SER A 139 13.62 3.29 10.17
CA SER A 139 14.81 2.44 10.33
C SER A 139 15.26 2.53 11.78
N VAL A 140 15.62 1.40 12.35
CA VAL A 140 16.09 1.26 13.72
C VAL A 140 17.14 2.32 14.09
N HIS A 141 17.99 2.67 13.11
CA HIS A 141 19.00 3.74 13.24
C HIS A 141 18.43 5.18 13.19
N GLN A 142 17.20 5.39 12.69
CA GLN A 142 16.57 6.71 12.63
C GLN A 142 15.92 7.13 13.96
N LEU A 143 15.90 6.24 14.94
CA LEU A 143 15.39 6.53 16.27
C LEU A 143 16.45 7.12 17.20
N ALA A 144 17.72 7.02 16.85
CA ALA A 144 18.80 7.67 17.60
C ALA A 144 18.60 9.20 17.66
N GLY A 145 18.82 9.76 18.84
CA GLY A 145 18.59 11.19 19.11
C GLY A 145 17.14 11.57 19.44
N LYS A 146 16.20 10.63 19.44
CA LYS A 146 14.81 10.91 19.79
C LYS A 146 14.53 10.72 21.27
N LEU A 147 13.60 11.57 21.75
CA LEU A 147 13.10 11.53 23.12
C LEU A 147 12.04 10.41 23.24
N ALA A 148 12.14 9.60 24.28
CA ALA A 148 11.16 8.58 24.63
C ALA A 148 10.83 8.67 26.12
N THR A 149 9.62 8.30 26.51
CA THR A 149 9.17 8.30 27.89
C THR A 149 9.21 6.87 28.45
N VAL A 150 9.86 6.68 29.57
CA VAL A 150 10.00 5.37 30.23
C VAL A 150 8.65 4.87 30.73
N ARG A 151 8.29 3.64 30.35
CA ARG A 151 7.05 2.97 30.72
C ARG A 151 7.25 1.97 31.84
N SER A 152 8.39 1.28 31.90
CA SER A 152 8.72 0.29 32.92
C SER A 152 9.05 0.97 34.23
N ASP A 153 8.86 0.28 35.34
CA ASP A 153 9.15 0.80 36.69
C ASP A 153 10.61 1.15 36.90
N LYS A 154 11.51 0.39 36.29
CA LYS A 154 12.96 0.63 36.27
C LYS A 154 13.56 0.24 34.95
N VAL A 155 14.64 0.89 34.58
CA VAL A 155 15.50 0.52 33.46
C VAL A 155 16.80 -0.03 34.01
N THR A 156 17.26 -1.14 33.44
CA THR A 156 18.50 -1.81 33.75
C THR A 156 19.22 -2.28 32.52
N GLU A 157 20.38 -2.88 32.63
CA GLU A 157 21.13 -3.47 31.51
C GLU A 157 20.37 -4.64 30.82
N ILE A 158 19.39 -5.24 31.53
CA ILE A 158 18.68 -6.43 31.01
C ILE A 158 17.21 -6.12 30.67
N LYS A 159 16.60 -5.14 31.35
CA LYS A 159 15.16 -4.88 31.29
C LYS A 159 14.84 -3.39 31.27
N GLY A 160 13.93 -2.99 30.39
CA GLY A 160 13.37 -1.65 30.34
C GLY A 160 12.51 -1.47 29.10
N GLU A 161 11.47 -0.64 29.22
CA GLU A 161 10.57 -0.28 28.12
C GLU A 161 10.33 1.23 28.12
N ALA A 162 10.30 1.82 26.94
CA ALA A 162 9.91 3.21 26.73
C ALA A 162 8.91 3.34 25.58
N ILE A 163 8.13 4.40 25.62
CA ILE A 163 7.21 4.79 24.54
C ILE A 163 7.82 5.98 23.83
N LEU A 164 7.99 5.85 22.52
CA LEU A 164 8.33 6.94 21.63
C LEU A 164 7.05 7.43 20.94
N GLU A 165 6.67 8.68 21.18
CA GLU A 165 5.56 9.33 20.47
C GLU A 165 6.03 9.74 19.09
N ASP A 166 5.41 9.15 18.06
CA ASP A 166 5.80 9.39 16.67
C ASP A 166 4.70 10.06 15.83
N GLY A 167 3.67 10.56 16.50
CA GLY A 167 2.48 11.16 15.87
C GLY A 167 1.39 10.13 15.47
N GLY A 168 1.56 8.87 15.90
CA GLY A 168 0.59 7.78 15.76
C GLY A 168 0.25 7.13 17.11
N ALA A 169 0.12 5.81 17.14
CA ALA A 169 -0.18 5.03 18.33
C ALA A 169 0.97 4.95 19.35
N GLY A 170 2.16 5.51 19.02
CA GLY A 170 3.38 5.37 19.81
C GLY A 170 4.09 4.05 19.58
N LEU A 171 5.43 4.07 19.62
CA LEU A 171 6.26 2.87 19.50
C LEU A 171 6.75 2.44 20.87
N ILE A 172 6.48 1.20 21.26
CA ILE A 172 7.05 0.59 22.48
C ILE A 172 8.43 0.04 22.10
N LEU A 173 9.45 0.58 22.74
CA LEU A 173 10.85 0.21 22.50
C LEU A 173 11.41 -0.52 23.70
N GLN A 174 12.17 -1.57 23.45
CA GLN A 174 13.00 -2.20 24.47
C GLN A 174 14.24 -1.35 24.69
N ILE A 175 14.42 -0.83 25.90
CA ILE A 175 15.53 0.05 26.25
C ILE A 175 16.44 -0.59 27.31
N ARG A 176 17.71 -0.17 27.31
CA ARG A 176 18.74 -0.59 28.28
C ARG A 176 19.53 0.64 28.70
N ALA A 177 19.84 0.67 29.98
CA ALA A 177 20.73 1.68 30.56
C ALA A 177 21.51 1.07 31.75
N PRO A 178 22.67 1.62 32.11
CA PRO A 178 23.39 1.24 33.32
C PRO A 178 22.51 1.45 34.55
N ALA A 179 22.56 0.52 35.49
CA ALA A 179 21.76 0.59 36.73
C ALA A 179 22.10 1.83 37.58
N THR A 180 23.27 2.43 37.38
CA THR A 180 23.74 3.66 38.02
C THR A 180 22.89 4.88 37.72
N GLU A 181 22.21 4.94 36.56
CA GLU A 181 21.40 6.09 36.15
C GLU A 181 20.05 6.18 36.88
N ASN A 182 19.63 5.13 37.57
CA ASN A 182 18.41 5.08 38.37
C ASN A 182 17.14 5.58 37.67
N ILE A 183 17.03 5.26 36.39
CA ILE A 183 15.93 5.69 35.51
C ILE A 183 14.64 4.99 35.92
N LYS A 184 13.57 5.78 36.11
CA LYS A 184 12.26 5.33 36.60
C LYS A 184 11.16 5.60 35.58
N ARG A 185 10.00 5.05 35.87
CA ARG A 185 8.79 5.27 35.09
C ARG A 185 8.43 6.76 35.02
N GLY A 186 8.18 7.26 33.80
CA GLY A 186 7.83 8.63 33.55
C GLY A 186 9.02 9.51 33.18
N ASP A 187 10.26 9.03 33.36
CA ASP A 187 11.45 9.79 33.00
C ASP A 187 11.58 9.90 31.47
N SER A 188 12.12 11.04 31.04
CA SER A 188 12.45 11.28 29.63
C SER A 188 13.86 10.81 29.34
N VAL A 189 14.01 9.96 28.33
CA VAL A 189 15.29 9.39 27.91
C VAL A 189 15.54 9.63 26.45
N ILE A 190 16.80 9.77 26.07
CA ILE A 190 17.25 9.94 24.68
C ILE A 190 17.86 8.64 24.19
N ILE A 191 17.42 8.20 23.01
CA ILE A 191 17.94 6.99 22.36
C ILE A 191 19.30 7.31 21.74
N ILE A 192 20.35 6.57 22.14
CA ILE A 192 21.71 6.76 21.62
C ILE A 192 22.00 5.83 20.46
N SER A 193 21.80 4.52 20.68
CA SER A 193 22.17 3.50 19.71
C SER A 193 21.27 2.29 19.80
N TYR A 194 21.28 1.47 18.76
CA TYR A 194 20.59 0.19 18.71
C TYR A 194 21.61 -0.94 18.76
N ASP A 195 21.39 -1.86 19.68
CA ASP A 195 22.14 -3.10 19.77
C ASP A 195 21.36 -4.24 19.06
N ALA A 196 21.92 -4.73 17.97
CA ALA A 196 21.33 -5.79 17.17
C ALA A 196 21.37 -7.16 17.88
N ALA A 197 22.31 -7.39 18.77
CA ALA A 197 22.45 -8.67 19.47
C ALA A 197 21.35 -8.88 20.52
N THR A 198 20.95 -7.80 21.21
CA THR A 198 19.91 -7.83 22.24
C THR A 198 18.56 -7.28 21.77
N HIS A 199 18.47 -6.85 20.51
CA HIS A 199 17.30 -6.17 19.95
C HIS A 199 16.78 -5.03 20.83
N SER A 200 17.67 -4.24 21.41
CA SER A 200 17.33 -3.17 22.34
C SER A 200 18.05 -1.87 22.03
N TYR A 201 17.54 -0.78 22.58
CA TYR A 201 18.12 0.56 22.43
C TYR A 201 18.85 0.97 23.69
N GLN A 202 20.05 1.47 23.54
CA GLN A 202 20.78 2.13 24.61
C GLN A 202 20.23 3.54 24.78
N VAL A 203 19.93 3.92 26.02
CA VAL A 203 19.36 5.21 26.36
C VAL A 203 20.13 5.86 27.49
N VAL A 204 20.08 7.18 27.53
CA VAL A 204 20.57 8.02 28.66
C VAL A 204 19.48 8.99 29.06
N THR A 205 19.60 9.54 30.25
CA THR A 205 18.70 10.61 30.70
C THR A 205 18.92 11.89 29.89
N GLU A 206 17.88 12.72 29.76
CA GLU A 206 17.98 13.99 29.04
C GLU A 206 19.04 14.92 29.67
N ASP A 207 19.20 14.87 30.99
CA ASP A 207 20.18 15.69 31.74
C ASP A 207 21.63 15.28 31.43
N GLU A 208 21.86 13.99 31.23
CA GLU A 208 23.20 13.47 30.93
C GLU A 208 23.58 13.74 29.46
N PHE A 209 22.64 13.71 28.57
CA PHE A 209 22.87 14.01 27.15
C PHE A 209 23.18 15.48 26.88
N ARG A 210 22.78 16.40 27.77
CA ARG A 210 23.03 17.84 27.64
C ARG A 210 24.37 18.29 28.28
N ARG A 211 25.06 17.40 28.96
CA ARG A 211 26.38 17.65 29.55
C ARG A 211 27.51 17.39 28.55
#